data_4c84ddf7181abac4df5df319b04bf4f5
#
_entry.id   4c84ddf7181abac4df5df319b04bf4f5
#
_cell.length_a   1.000
_cell.length_b   1.000
_cell.length_c   1.000
_cell.angle_alpha   90.00
_cell.angle_beta   90.00
_cell.angle_gamma   90.00
#
_symmetry.space_group_name_H-M   'P 1'
#
loop_
_entity.id
_entity.type
_entity.pdbx_description
1 polymer ?
#
loop_
_entity_poly.entity_id
_entity_poly.type
_entity_poly.pdbx_seq_one_letter_code
_entity_poly.pdbx_strand_id
1 'polypeptide(L)'
;SVAGGGDNYSTFTGRSASARTSQSKTHFATYEGDTVYGEVIITDEGSGVKPFYFKMTGTDDDLSNRTYFAKEITVSGTHYPKYCVMHDKHLVVAGAATALNTIFYSGTSDIDDFTSTGSGSIVLDDQVIGLKSFRDELFIFCKNSIYKLQNINNSSTIDVVPVTKNVGC
;
A
#
# COMPACT_ATOMS: atom_id res chain seq x y z
N SER A 1 -20.48 -23.35 -15.86
CA SER A 1 -20.43 -24.24 -14.70
C SER A 1 -19.04 -24.85 -14.67
N VAL A 2 -18.11 -24.27 -13.99
CA VAL A 2 -16.83 -24.92 -13.65
C VAL A 2 -17.12 -25.80 -12.46
N ALA A 3 -17.31 -27.10 -12.74
CA ALA A 3 -17.51 -28.08 -11.72
C ALA A 3 -16.23 -28.25 -10.89
N GLY A 4 -16.30 -27.93 -9.61
CA GLY A 4 -15.78 -28.66 -8.51
C GLY A 4 -14.35 -29.16 -8.57
N GLY A 5 -13.36 -28.28 -8.61
CA GLY A 5 -12.18 -28.46 -7.78
C GLY A 5 -12.52 -27.80 -6.45
N GLY A 6 -12.22 -28.45 -5.33
CA GLY A 6 -12.58 -27.94 -4.03
C GLY A 6 -12.14 -26.48 -3.92
N ASP A 7 -13.12 -25.61 -3.75
CA ASP A 7 -12.93 -24.19 -3.69
C ASP A 7 -12.12 -23.85 -2.44
N ASN A 8 -10.81 -23.88 -2.58
CA ASN A 8 -9.91 -23.26 -1.63
C ASN A 8 -9.99 -21.73 -1.77
N TYR A 9 -11.20 -21.20 -1.84
CA TYR A 9 -11.41 -19.82 -1.47
C TYR A 9 -11.18 -19.78 0.04
N SER A 10 -9.97 -19.40 0.43
CA SER A 10 -9.78 -19.00 1.80
C SER A 10 -10.82 -17.92 2.04
N THR A 11 -11.86 -18.29 2.76
CA THR A 11 -12.83 -17.33 3.28
C THR A 11 -12.03 -16.18 3.85
N PHE A 12 -12.38 -14.96 3.49
CA PHE A 12 -11.85 -13.73 4.08
C PHE A 12 -12.14 -13.76 5.59
N THR A 13 -11.38 -14.56 6.32
CA THR A 13 -11.47 -14.62 7.77
C THR A 13 -10.80 -13.39 8.30
N GLY A 14 -11.59 -12.44 8.78
CA GLY A 14 -11.11 -11.24 9.43
C GLY A 14 -11.61 -9.92 8.86
N ARG A 15 -12.19 -9.92 7.68
CA ARG A 15 -12.87 -8.72 7.20
C ARG A 15 -14.30 -8.71 7.72
N SER A 16 -14.55 -7.89 8.74
CA SER A 16 -15.92 -7.46 9.01
C SER A 16 -16.51 -6.97 7.69
N ALA A 17 -17.65 -7.49 7.31
CA ALA A 17 -18.42 -7.00 6.17
C ALA A 17 -19.03 -5.63 6.49
N SER A 18 -18.18 -4.69 6.86
CA SER A 18 -18.54 -3.28 6.91
C SER A 18 -18.88 -2.91 5.48
N ALA A 19 -20.16 -2.68 5.26
CA ALA A 19 -20.67 -2.29 3.97
C ALA A 19 -19.79 -1.18 3.42
N ARG A 20 -19.15 -1.43 2.28
CA ARG A 20 -18.56 -0.35 1.49
C ARG A 20 -19.65 0.67 1.30
N THR A 21 -19.44 1.87 1.77
CA THR A 21 -20.25 2.97 1.30
C THR A 21 -20.04 3.06 -0.21
N SER A 22 -21.08 3.04 -0.96
CA SER A 22 -21.14 2.82 -2.41
C SER A 22 -20.39 3.83 -3.29
N GLN A 23 -19.49 4.65 -2.73
CA GLN A 23 -18.79 5.72 -3.41
C GLN A 23 -17.31 5.87 -3.02
N SER A 24 -16.73 4.94 -2.27
CA SER A 24 -15.31 5.04 -1.94
C SER A 24 -14.45 4.63 -3.12
N LYS A 25 -13.46 5.46 -3.44
CA LYS A 25 -12.45 5.14 -4.44
C LYS A 25 -11.48 4.11 -3.88
N THR A 26 -11.01 3.25 -4.76
CA THR A 26 -10.05 2.20 -4.44
C THR A 26 -8.75 2.47 -5.20
N HIS A 27 -7.64 2.39 -4.50
CA HIS A 27 -6.32 2.51 -5.09
C HIS A 27 -5.62 1.16 -5.07
N PHE A 28 -4.77 0.92 -6.06
CA PHE A 28 -4.07 -0.34 -6.25
C PHE A 28 -2.58 -0.11 -6.38
N ALA A 29 -1.81 -1.02 -5.82
CA ALA A 29 -0.40 -1.20 -6.13
C ALA A 29 -0.14 -2.68 -6.39
N THR A 30 0.82 -2.97 -7.24
CA THR A 30 1.25 -4.34 -7.53
C THR A 30 2.70 -4.50 -7.11
N TYR A 31 3.02 -5.66 -6.57
CA TYR A 31 4.37 -6.02 -6.19
C TYR A 31 4.70 -7.42 -6.72
N GLU A 32 5.77 -7.51 -7.48
CA GLU A 32 6.36 -8.78 -7.87
C GLU A 32 7.50 -9.08 -6.89
N GLY A 33 7.15 -9.74 -5.79
CA GLY A 33 8.13 -10.20 -4.80
C GLY A 33 8.89 -11.42 -5.31
N ASP A 34 9.77 -11.95 -4.48
CA ASP A 34 10.57 -13.15 -4.77
C ASP A 34 9.74 -14.44 -4.93
N THR A 35 8.44 -14.35 -4.75
CA THR A 35 7.48 -15.45 -4.96
C THR A 35 6.79 -15.30 -6.30
N VAL A 36 6.67 -16.37 -7.01
CA VAL A 36 6.38 -16.56 -8.43
C VAL A 36 5.18 -15.80 -9.01
N TYR A 37 4.31 -15.17 -8.23
CA TYR A 37 3.01 -14.70 -8.73
C TYR A 37 2.53 -13.36 -8.14
N GLY A 38 3.31 -12.38 -7.99
CA GLY A 38 2.87 -11.03 -7.68
C GLY A 38 1.82 -10.85 -6.56
N GLU A 39 1.80 -9.70 -5.99
CA GLU A 39 0.86 -9.32 -4.94
C GLU A 39 0.07 -8.08 -5.40
N VAL A 40 -1.22 -8.05 -5.11
CA VAL A 40 -2.07 -6.88 -5.37
C VAL A 40 -2.47 -6.27 -4.04
N ILE A 41 -2.00 -5.07 -3.78
CA ILE A 41 -2.32 -4.28 -2.60
C ILE A 41 -3.50 -3.38 -2.93
N ILE A 42 -4.47 -3.31 -2.03
CA ILE A 42 -5.68 -2.52 -2.20
C ILE A 42 -5.87 -1.63 -0.97
N THR A 43 -6.05 -0.34 -1.21
CA THR A 43 -6.51 0.63 -0.22
C THR A 43 -7.87 1.19 -0.63
N ASP A 44 -8.63 1.69 0.35
CA ASP A 44 -9.96 2.24 0.14
C ASP A 44 -10.07 3.60 0.82
N GLU A 45 -10.63 4.59 0.15
CA GLU A 45 -10.86 5.92 0.73
C GLU A 45 -11.94 5.93 1.82
N GLY A 46 -12.63 4.81 2.02
CA GLY A 46 -13.61 4.64 3.09
C GLY A 46 -12.98 4.74 4.48
N SER A 47 -13.70 5.35 5.40
CA SER A 47 -13.23 5.50 6.78
C SER A 47 -13.13 4.14 7.48
N GLY A 48 -12.00 3.87 8.10
CA GLY A 48 -11.81 2.68 8.94
C GLY A 48 -11.57 1.37 8.19
N VAL A 49 -11.22 1.42 6.91
CA VAL A 49 -10.88 0.23 6.13
C VAL A 49 -9.37 0.06 6.10
N LYS A 50 -8.88 -1.06 6.63
CA LYS A 50 -7.47 -1.41 6.52
C LYS A 50 -7.10 -1.72 5.07
N PRO A 51 -5.89 -1.36 4.63
CA PRO A 51 -5.33 -1.91 3.42
C PRO A 51 -5.29 -3.43 3.51
N PHE A 52 -5.37 -4.09 2.38
CA PHE A 52 -5.20 -5.53 2.32
C PHE A 52 -4.50 -5.91 1.02
N TYR A 53 -3.90 -7.08 1.00
CA TYR A 53 -3.31 -7.61 -0.20
C TYR A 53 -3.82 -9.00 -0.53
N PHE A 54 -3.83 -9.30 -1.81
CA PHE A 54 -4.00 -10.64 -2.32
C PHE A 54 -2.65 -11.19 -2.75
N LYS A 55 -2.41 -12.41 -2.37
CA LYS A 55 -1.22 -13.16 -2.77
C LYS A 55 -1.62 -14.51 -3.33
N MET A 56 -0.95 -14.88 -4.38
CA MET A 56 -1.04 -16.22 -4.94
C MET A 56 0.31 -16.90 -4.76
N THR A 57 0.32 -18.08 -4.17
CA THR A 57 1.52 -18.90 -4.01
C THR A 57 1.33 -20.23 -4.71
N GLY A 58 2.39 -20.78 -5.26
CA GLY A 58 2.40 -22.05 -5.96
C GLY A 58 3.58 -22.14 -6.91
N THR A 59 3.94 -23.30 -7.34
CA THR A 59 5.13 -23.54 -8.15
C THR A 59 4.81 -23.93 -9.59
N ASP A 60 3.53 -23.97 -9.97
CA ASP A 60 3.12 -24.62 -11.19
C ASP A 60 2.13 -23.79 -12.03
N ASP A 61 2.14 -24.00 -13.32
CA ASP A 61 1.13 -23.47 -14.24
C ASP A 61 -0.26 -24.09 -14.03
N ASP A 62 -0.34 -25.12 -13.19
CA ASP A 62 -1.59 -25.76 -12.81
C ASP A 62 -2.31 -24.98 -11.69
N LEU A 63 -3.48 -24.46 -12.04
CA LEU A 63 -4.34 -23.71 -11.12
C LEU A 63 -4.76 -24.53 -9.88
N SER A 64 -4.73 -25.86 -9.95
CA SER A 64 -5.09 -26.74 -8.83
C SER A 64 -4.07 -26.73 -7.69
N ASN A 65 -2.82 -26.36 -7.98
CA ASN A 65 -1.72 -26.31 -7.02
C ASN A 65 -1.44 -24.91 -6.46
N ARG A 66 -2.31 -23.95 -6.76
CA ARG A 66 -2.16 -22.57 -6.30
C ARG A 66 -2.96 -22.32 -5.03
N THR A 67 -2.31 -21.69 -4.07
CA THR A 67 -2.98 -21.23 -2.86
C THR A 67 -3.17 -19.72 -2.97
N TYR A 68 -4.40 -19.30 -2.75
CA TYR A 68 -4.79 -17.89 -2.74
C TYR A 68 -5.07 -17.47 -1.31
N PHE A 69 -4.55 -16.34 -0.89
CA PHE A 69 -4.94 -15.77 0.39
C PHE A 69 -5.00 -14.25 0.33
N ALA A 70 -5.80 -13.72 1.21
CA ALA A 70 -5.89 -12.29 1.44
C ALA A 70 -5.54 -11.99 2.89
N LYS A 71 -4.78 -10.93 3.12
CA LYS A 71 -4.36 -10.52 4.44
C LYS A 71 -4.54 -9.01 4.58
N GLU A 72 -5.04 -8.58 5.74
CA GLU A 72 -5.05 -7.18 6.10
C GLU A 72 -3.64 -6.71 6.46
N ILE A 73 -3.32 -5.50 6.01
CA ILE A 73 -2.07 -4.81 6.35
C ILE A 73 -2.34 -3.91 7.54
N THR A 74 -1.54 -4.06 8.58
CA THR A 74 -1.59 -3.15 9.74
C THR A 74 -0.47 -2.12 9.60
N VAL A 75 -0.84 -0.92 9.22
CA VAL A 75 0.07 0.22 9.24
C VAL A 75 0.29 0.63 10.68
N SER A 76 1.49 1.05 11.04
CA SER A 76 1.88 1.44 12.39
C SER A 76 0.81 2.29 13.08
N GLY A 77 0.36 1.86 14.25
CA GLY A 77 -0.79 2.43 14.92
C GLY A 77 -2.13 1.97 14.33
N THR A 78 -3.17 2.78 14.46
CA THR A 78 -4.52 2.53 13.91
C THR A 78 -4.79 3.40 12.68
N HIS A 79 -3.85 3.44 11.74
CA HIS A 79 -3.98 4.23 10.54
C HIS A 79 -4.66 3.44 9.42
N TYR A 80 -5.58 4.10 8.73
CA TYR A 80 -6.32 3.57 7.58
C TYR A 80 -6.00 4.44 6.36
N PRO A 81 -4.88 4.15 5.66
CA PRO A 81 -4.45 4.96 4.53
C PRO A 81 -5.37 4.77 3.32
N LYS A 82 -5.52 5.83 2.54
CA LYS A 82 -6.32 5.86 1.31
C LYS A 82 -5.52 5.55 0.07
N TYR A 83 -4.27 5.95 0.05
CA TYR A 83 -3.38 5.86 -1.12
C TYR A 83 -2.30 4.83 -0.87
N CYS A 84 -1.94 4.10 -1.91
CA CYS A 84 -0.82 3.15 -1.88
C CYS A 84 -0.04 3.20 -3.20
N VAL A 85 1.26 2.94 -3.11
CA VAL A 85 2.14 2.76 -4.25
C VAL A 85 3.33 1.90 -3.85
N MET A 86 3.81 1.08 -4.77
CA MET A 86 5.11 0.42 -4.62
C MET A 86 6.20 1.35 -5.12
N HIS A 87 7.23 1.52 -4.32
CA HIS A 87 8.41 2.28 -4.67
C HIS A 87 9.64 1.63 -4.03
N ASP A 88 10.60 1.28 -4.87
CA ASP A 88 11.91 0.75 -4.46
C ASP A 88 11.81 -0.42 -3.45
N LYS A 89 10.91 -1.36 -3.72
CA LYS A 89 10.56 -2.53 -2.89
C LYS A 89 9.89 -2.23 -1.54
N HIS A 90 9.46 -0.99 -1.30
CA HIS A 90 8.64 -0.61 -0.16
C HIS A 90 7.20 -0.39 -0.58
N LEU A 91 6.25 -0.81 0.23
CA LEU A 91 4.89 -0.33 0.14
C LEU A 91 4.81 1.02 0.83
N VAL A 92 4.50 2.07 0.08
CA VAL A 92 4.29 3.41 0.62
C VAL A 92 2.80 3.71 0.63
N VAL A 93 2.30 4.15 1.78
CA VAL A 93 0.88 4.45 1.99
C VAL A 93 0.71 5.83 2.64
N ALA A 94 -0.42 6.48 2.38
CA ALA A 94 -0.71 7.81 2.90
C ALA A 94 -2.21 8.12 2.95
N GLY A 95 -2.55 9.30 3.46
CA GLY A 95 -3.91 9.83 3.46
C GLY A 95 -4.81 9.24 4.54
N ALA A 96 -4.26 8.68 5.61
CA ALA A 96 -5.04 8.24 6.76
C ALA A 96 -5.70 9.45 7.45
N ALA A 97 -6.98 9.33 7.84
CA ALA A 97 -7.72 10.41 8.49
C ALA A 97 -7.07 10.88 9.80
N THR A 98 -6.35 10.00 10.47
CA THR A 98 -5.61 10.27 11.71
C THR A 98 -4.20 10.83 11.48
N ALA A 99 -3.72 10.87 10.23
CA ALA A 99 -2.39 11.30 9.84
C ALA A 99 -2.38 11.79 8.37
N LEU A 100 -3.12 12.86 8.09
CA LEU A 100 -3.37 13.35 6.74
C LEU A 100 -2.10 13.81 6.00
N ASN A 101 -1.12 14.28 6.74
CA ASN A 101 0.14 14.81 6.22
C ASN A 101 1.32 13.83 6.41
N THR A 102 1.05 12.58 6.65
CA THR A 102 2.08 11.57 6.91
C THR A 102 2.07 10.51 5.83
N ILE A 103 3.25 10.16 5.34
CA ILE A 103 3.47 8.94 4.58
C ILE A 103 4.07 7.88 5.52
N PHE A 104 3.67 6.64 5.31
CA PHE A 104 4.23 5.47 5.97
C PHE A 104 4.83 4.57 4.91
N TYR A 105 5.94 3.92 5.21
CA TYR A 105 6.57 2.97 4.31
C TYR A 105 6.95 1.68 5.04
N SER A 106 6.74 0.57 4.37
CA SER A 106 7.03 -0.77 4.90
C SER A 106 8.54 -1.07 4.92
N GLY A 107 8.93 -2.16 5.53
CA GLY A 107 10.25 -2.74 5.33
C GLY A 107 10.53 -3.10 3.86
N THR A 108 11.79 -3.21 3.50
CA THR A 108 12.21 -3.57 2.13
C THR A 108 11.75 -4.99 1.82
N SER A 109 11.06 -5.17 0.71
CA SER A 109 10.51 -6.47 0.26
C SER A 109 9.51 -7.12 1.21
N ASP A 110 9.00 -6.39 2.19
CA ASP A 110 8.00 -6.84 3.14
C ASP A 110 6.85 -5.84 3.23
N ILE A 111 5.81 -6.06 2.44
CA ILE A 111 4.71 -5.11 2.23
C ILE A 111 3.77 -4.98 3.44
N ASP A 112 3.80 -5.89 4.37
CA ASP A 112 2.93 -5.88 5.56
C ASP A 112 3.66 -5.60 6.88
N ASP A 113 4.97 -5.35 6.83
CA ASP A 113 5.75 -4.97 7.99
C ASP A 113 6.06 -3.46 8.03
N PHE A 114 5.37 -2.75 8.89
CA PHE A 114 5.56 -1.33 9.16
C PHE A 114 6.25 -1.05 10.51
N THR A 115 6.90 -2.06 11.08
CA THR A 115 7.50 -2.00 12.42
C THR A 115 8.97 -2.36 12.48
N SER A 116 9.48 -3.07 11.48
CA SER A 116 10.86 -3.52 11.41
C SER A 116 11.84 -2.43 11.02
N THR A 117 13.11 -2.76 11.13
CA THR A 117 14.20 -1.93 10.59
C THR A 117 14.01 -1.74 9.08
N GLY A 118 14.05 -0.49 8.64
CA GLY A 118 13.82 -0.13 7.23
C GLY A 118 12.39 0.30 6.93
N SER A 119 11.45 0.12 7.85
CA SER A 119 10.14 0.77 7.81
C SER A 119 10.15 2.11 8.54
N GLY A 120 9.18 2.96 8.27
CA GLY A 120 9.08 4.23 8.98
C GLY A 120 7.94 5.13 8.50
N SER A 121 8.01 6.37 8.96
CA SER A 121 7.05 7.40 8.56
C SER A 121 7.73 8.76 8.42
N ILE A 122 7.19 9.59 7.55
CA ILE A 122 7.66 10.95 7.33
C ILE A 122 6.45 11.88 7.38
N VAL A 123 6.56 12.92 8.21
CA VAL A 123 5.54 13.96 8.34
C VAL A 123 5.88 15.11 7.40
N LEU A 124 4.91 15.54 6.62
CA LEU A 124 5.01 16.66 5.69
C LEU A 124 4.30 17.91 6.25
N ASP A 125 4.57 19.06 5.62
CA ASP A 125 3.90 20.31 6.01
C ASP A 125 2.45 20.42 5.49
N ASP A 126 2.05 19.51 4.57
CA ASP A 126 0.77 19.62 3.86
C ASP A 126 0.08 18.25 3.73
N GLN A 127 -1.23 18.27 3.54
CA GLN A 127 -2.07 17.08 3.41
C GLN A 127 -1.75 16.32 2.12
N VAL A 128 -1.44 15.03 2.25
CA VAL A 128 -1.22 14.14 1.11
C VAL A 128 -2.55 13.77 0.46
N ILE A 129 -2.61 13.92 -0.86
CA ILE A 129 -3.78 13.59 -1.69
C ILE A 129 -3.46 12.58 -2.80
N GLY A 130 -2.21 12.16 -2.94
CA GLY A 130 -1.83 11.15 -3.92
C GLY A 130 -0.35 10.78 -3.85
N LEU A 131 -0.03 9.62 -4.38
CA LEU A 131 1.31 9.08 -4.47
C LEU A 131 1.55 8.55 -5.89
N LYS A 132 2.74 8.77 -6.44
CA LYS A 132 3.13 8.20 -7.73
C LYS A 132 4.63 7.90 -7.76
N SER A 133 4.96 6.65 -7.95
CA SER A 133 6.32 6.24 -8.29
C SER A 133 6.56 6.47 -9.78
N PHE A 134 7.63 7.15 -10.11
CA PHE A 134 8.03 7.40 -11.50
C PHE A 134 9.55 7.36 -11.60
N ARG A 135 10.05 6.38 -12.35
CA ARG A 135 11.48 6.04 -12.38
C ARG A 135 11.98 5.75 -10.95
N ASP A 136 13.09 6.32 -10.55
CA ASP A 136 13.71 6.10 -9.24
C ASP A 136 13.24 7.11 -8.18
N GLU A 137 12.12 7.80 -8.43
CA GLU A 137 11.62 8.86 -7.56
C GLU A 137 10.16 8.63 -7.17
N LEU A 138 9.84 8.89 -5.92
CA LEU A 138 8.46 8.90 -5.44
C LEU A 138 7.95 10.32 -5.33
N PHE A 139 6.97 10.67 -6.15
CA PHE A 139 6.25 11.94 -6.06
C PHE A 139 5.09 11.83 -5.07
N ILE A 140 5.04 12.79 -4.17
CA ILE A 140 4.00 12.93 -3.15
C ILE A 140 3.22 14.20 -3.48
N PHE A 141 1.97 13.99 -3.89
CA PHE A 141 1.07 15.09 -4.21
C PHE A 141 0.33 15.51 -2.93
N CYS A 142 0.45 16.76 -2.60
CA CYS A 142 -0.24 17.36 -1.48
C CYS A 142 -1.27 18.40 -1.96
N LYS A 143 -2.10 18.87 -1.06
CA LYS A 143 -3.17 19.81 -1.39
C LYS A 143 -2.65 21.12 -2.00
N ASN A 144 -1.52 21.63 -1.53
CA ASN A 144 -0.94 22.90 -1.98
C ASN A 144 0.54 22.78 -2.37
N SER A 145 1.08 21.56 -2.46
CA SER A 145 2.50 21.34 -2.69
C SER A 145 2.76 19.97 -3.33
N ILE A 146 3.92 19.82 -3.93
CA ILE A 146 4.42 18.54 -4.44
C ILE A 146 5.80 18.33 -3.86
N TYR A 147 6.01 17.14 -3.30
CA TYR A 147 7.30 16.70 -2.78
C TYR A 147 7.81 15.51 -3.58
N LYS A 148 9.11 15.28 -3.43
CA LYS A 148 9.81 14.13 -3.96
C LYS A 148 10.55 13.44 -2.82
N LEU A 149 10.32 12.14 -2.65
CA LEU A 149 11.06 11.30 -1.73
C LEU A 149 12.22 10.64 -2.46
N GLN A 150 13.38 10.67 -1.84
CA GLN A 150 14.62 10.09 -2.34
C GLN A 150 15.25 9.17 -1.28
N ASN A 151 16.00 8.17 -1.75
CA ASN A 151 16.79 7.28 -0.90
C ASN A 151 16.01 6.52 0.18
N ILE A 152 14.83 6.05 -0.14
CA ILE A 152 13.95 5.35 0.83
C ILE A 152 14.64 4.12 1.47
N ASN A 153 15.56 3.46 0.76
CA ASN A 153 16.32 2.31 1.25
C ASN A 153 17.42 2.67 2.25
N ASN A 154 17.66 3.93 2.52
CA ASN A 154 18.73 4.35 3.41
C ASN A 154 18.22 5.36 4.44
N SER A 155 17.96 4.86 5.64
CA SER A 155 17.41 5.67 6.75
C SER A 155 18.28 6.86 7.16
N SER A 156 19.57 6.84 6.83
CA SER A 156 20.48 7.95 7.13
C SER A 156 20.47 9.05 6.07
N THR A 157 19.99 8.76 4.86
CA THR A 157 19.99 9.69 3.72
C THR A 157 18.62 9.86 3.07
N ILE A 158 17.59 9.23 3.65
CA ILE A 158 16.21 9.44 3.21
C ILE A 158 15.86 10.92 3.33
N ASP A 159 15.36 11.51 2.26
CA ASP A 159 15.07 12.94 2.22
C ASP A 159 13.79 13.23 1.43
N VAL A 160 13.09 14.26 1.85
CA VAL A 160 11.89 14.77 1.18
C VAL A 160 12.14 16.18 0.71
N VAL A 161 12.28 16.31 -0.60
CA VAL A 161 12.59 17.57 -1.26
C VAL A 161 11.30 18.19 -1.85
N PRO A 162 10.99 19.47 -1.56
CA PRO A 162 9.89 20.12 -2.22
C PRO A 162 10.21 20.34 -3.71
N VAL A 163 9.31 19.89 -4.57
CA VAL A 163 9.35 20.16 -6.02
C VAL A 163 8.71 21.52 -6.29
N THR A 164 7.56 21.76 -5.67
CA THR A 164 6.87 23.07 -5.74
C THR A 164 6.06 23.29 -4.48
N LYS A 165 5.90 24.55 -4.10
CA LYS A 165 5.04 25.02 -3.00
C LYS A 165 4.05 26.03 -3.55
N ASN A 166 2.87 26.10 -2.93
CA ASN A 166 1.78 27.02 -3.31
C ASN A 166 1.17 26.74 -4.71
N VAL A 167 1.20 25.49 -5.13
CA VAL A 167 0.49 25.04 -6.33
C VAL A 167 -0.44 23.92 -5.89
N GLY A 168 -1.74 24.19 -5.91
CA GLY A 168 -2.75 23.17 -5.60
C GLY A 168 -2.86 22.13 -6.72
N CYS A 169 -3.17 20.90 -6.34
CA CYS A 169 -3.57 19.82 -7.26
C CYS A 169 -5.09 19.66 -7.25
#